data_90f9bd0ecfd4135c57ec5f37a7980092
#
_entry.id   90f9bd0ecfd4135c57ec5f37a7980092
#
_cell.length_a   1.000
_cell.length_b   1.000
_cell.length_c   1.000
_cell.angle_alpha   90.00
_cell.angle_beta   90.00
_cell.angle_gamma   90.00
#
_symmetry.space_group_name_H-M   'P 1'
#
loop_
_entity.id
_entity.type
_entity.pdbx_description
1 polymer ?
#
loop_
_entity_poly.entity_id
_entity_poly.type
_entity_poly.pdbx_seq_one_letter_code
_entity_poly.pdbx_strand_id
1 'polypeptide(L)'
;MISVTCSPPKPQTGKWVVARRLYRVRSLANALGFHPGGLSSSELGIVVTNEVQEFDVVVIGGGPGGYAAALYGAAAGLNVAVIERDKVGGTCLHRGCVPAKEFLETAHVRRTLAHSSDFGITTGDVKVDFAVSQARKNEVVDRLFKGVSGLLKGRKVTVFEGTGRLDKGLKATVVDGADAGKVIQGKNIILAAGSVPRTIPGFDIDGKIIVTSDEFLSLTTLPKTAAVIGGGAIGCEFASMLSDMGSEVTILEGLPTILPLCDVEVVKSVDRAFKKRGIKIQAGVKITGHTPNANGTTVS
;
A
#
# COMPACT_ATOMS: atom_id res chain seq x y z
N MET A 1 7.76 -8.37 10.56
CA MET A 1 7.01 -7.48 11.46
C MET A 1 6.02 -6.70 10.61
N ILE A 2 4.73 -6.83 10.86
CA ILE A 2 3.71 -6.16 10.06
C ILE A 2 2.71 -5.56 11.04
N SER A 3 2.66 -4.22 11.12
CA SER A 3 1.65 -3.52 11.88
C SER A 3 0.81 -2.69 10.92
N VAL A 4 -0.45 -3.03 10.78
CA VAL A 4 -1.43 -2.19 10.09
C VAL A 4 -2.60 -1.97 11.02
N THR A 5 -2.75 -0.75 11.51
CA THR A 5 -3.95 -0.34 12.22
C THR A 5 -4.73 0.63 11.35
N CYS A 6 -5.92 0.23 10.92
CA CYS A 6 -6.91 1.12 10.34
C CYS A 6 -7.86 1.52 11.48
N SER A 7 -7.71 2.70 12.05
CA SER A 7 -8.69 3.30 12.94
C SER A 7 -9.20 4.59 12.30
N PRO A 8 -10.51 4.82 12.21
CA PRO A 8 -11.03 6.11 11.77
C PRO A 8 -10.66 7.18 12.81
N PRO A 9 -10.23 8.37 12.40
CA PRO A 9 -9.96 9.45 13.33
C PRO A 9 -11.28 9.94 13.95
N LYS A 10 -11.31 10.06 15.28
CA LYS A 10 -12.36 10.82 15.97
C LYS A 10 -12.32 12.27 15.49
N PRO A 11 -13.45 12.95 15.29
CA PRO A 11 -13.47 14.35 14.89
C PRO A 11 -12.86 15.20 16.01
N GLN A 12 -11.67 15.73 15.76
CA GLN A 12 -11.09 16.77 16.61
C GLN A 12 -11.37 18.12 15.97
N THR A 13 -12.13 18.95 16.67
CA THR A 13 -12.22 20.38 16.45
C THR A 13 -10.90 21.02 16.87
N GLY A 14 -9.99 21.22 15.94
CA GLY A 14 -8.69 21.82 16.18
C GLY A 14 -8.20 22.58 14.95
N LYS A 15 -7.83 23.85 15.17
CA LYS A 15 -7.30 24.79 14.18
C LYS A 15 -6.10 24.19 13.44
N TRP A 16 -6.15 24.15 12.11
CA TRP A 16 -5.04 23.75 11.25
C TRP A 16 -3.94 24.79 11.26
N VAL A 17 -2.75 24.44 11.72
CA VAL A 17 -1.54 25.24 11.55
C VAL A 17 -0.85 24.81 10.27
N VAL A 18 -0.93 25.65 9.23
CA VAL A 18 -0.20 25.44 7.98
C VAL A 18 1.23 25.92 8.17
N ALA A 19 2.17 25.00 8.31
CA ALA A 19 3.59 25.33 8.25
C ALA A 19 3.99 25.65 6.80
N ARG A 20 4.15 26.92 6.47
CA ARG A 20 4.77 27.38 5.22
C ARG A 20 6.26 27.05 5.24
N ARG A 21 6.68 26.05 4.49
CA ARG A 21 8.09 25.90 4.11
C ARG A 21 8.24 26.33 2.66
N LEU A 22 8.80 27.52 2.49
CA LEU A 22 9.25 28.03 1.19
C LEU A 22 10.49 27.23 0.76
N TYR A 23 10.35 26.35 -0.23
CA TYR A 23 11.52 25.82 -0.93
C TYR A 23 12.01 26.90 -1.92
N ARG A 24 13.19 27.44 -1.63
CA ARG A 24 13.96 28.27 -2.56
C ARG A 24 14.48 27.35 -3.68
N VAL A 25 13.98 27.53 -4.89
CA VAL A 25 14.63 27.05 -6.10
C VAL A 25 15.90 27.91 -6.33
N ARG A 26 17.01 27.43 -5.81
CA ARG A 26 18.35 27.89 -6.21
C ARG A 26 19.15 26.63 -6.49
N SER A 27 19.31 26.26 -7.75
CA SER A 27 20.46 25.49 -8.21
C SER A 27 20.23 24.91 -9.62
N LEU A 28 20.28 25.72 -10.62
CA LEU A 28 20.65 25.26 -11.99
C LEU A 28 21.33 26.39 -12.81
N ALA A 29 21.28 27.64 -12.34
CA ALA A 29 21.93 28.76 -13.03
C ALA A 29 23.45 28.82 -12.85
N ASN A 30 24.00 28.18 -11.79
CA ASN A 30 25.44 28.26 -11.49
C ASN A 30 26.30 27.21 -12.20
N ALA A 31 25.73 26.25 -12.93
CA ALA A 31 26.50 25.25 -13.65
C ALA A 31 26.82 25.63 -15.11
N LEU A 32 26.26 26.72 -15.64
CA LEU A 32 26.41 27.10 -17.04
C LEU A 32 27.05 28.48 -17.26
N GLY A 33 27.64 29.11 -16.25
CA GLY A 33 28.49 30.31 -16.43
C GLY A 33 27.77 31.54 -16.99
N PHE A 34 26.48 31.71 -16.82
CA PHE A 34 25.74 32.89 -17.25
C PHE A 34 25.75 33.97 -16.17
N HIS A 35 26.39 35.10 -16.45
CA HIS A 35 26.28 36.35 -15.69
C HIS A 35 24.90 36.98 -15.92
N PRO A 36 24.18 37.44 -14.88
CA PRO A 36 22.89 38.08 -15.05
C PRO A 36 23.06 39.54 -15.47
N GLY A 37 23.12 39.77 -16.76
CA GLY A 37 22.88 41.11 -17.36
C GLY A 37 21.44 41.13 -17.85
N GLY A 38 20.65 41.93 -17.18
CA GLY A 38 19.26 42.35 -17.39
C GLY A 38 18.55 41.98 -18.69
N LEU A 39 17.76 40.91 -18.63
CA LEU A 39 16.57 40.77 -19.48
C LEU A 39 15.38 40.56 -18.54
N SER A 40 14.37 41.39 -18.67
CA SER A 40 13.11 41.28 -17.94
C SER A 40 12.33 40.09 -18.44
N SER A 41 11.54 39.43 -17.57
CA SER A 41 10.70 38.26 -17.89
C SER A 41 9.66 38.54 -19.00
N SER A 42 9.50 39.77 -19.46
CA SER A 42 8.66 40.19 -20.55
C SER A 42 9.28 39.99 -21.93
N GLU A 43 10.60 39.80 -22.03
CA GLU A 43 11.29 39.71 -23.34
C GLU A 43 11.51 38.27 -23.85
N LEU A 44 11.23 37.26 -23.05
CA LEU A 44 11.38 35.85 -23.45
C LEU A 44 10.13 35.23 -24.08
N GLY A 45 9.00 35.93 -24.19
CA GLY A 45 7.81 35.47 -24.93
C GLY A 45 7.26 34.08 -24.51
N ILE A 46 7.75 33.49 -23.42
CA ILE A 46 7.25 32.23 -22.91
C ILE A 46 6.14 32.55 -21.90
N VAL A 47 4.97 32.82 -22.45
CA VAL A 47 3.73 32.72 -21.65
C VAL A 47 3.48 31.25 -21.43
N VAL A 48 3.94 30.73 -20.31
CA VAL A 48 3.45 29.43 -19.79
C VAL A 48 2.00 29.71 -19.38
N THR A 49 1.09 29.67 -20.30
CA THR A 49 -0.34 29.55 -19.99
C THR A 49 -0.49 28.15 -19.42
N ASN A 50 -0.50 28.03 -18.09
CA ASN A 50 -1.04 26.83 -17.43
C ASN A 50 -2.53 26.80 -17.77
N GLU A 51 -2.89 26.22 -18.92
CA GLU A 51 -4.29 25.94 -19.24
C GLU A 51 -4.84 25.06 -18.12
N VAL A 52 -5.78 25.62 -17.39
CA VAL A 52 -6.50 24.87 -16.37
C VAL A 52 -7.44 23.91 -17.10
N GLN A 53 -7.17 22.61 -16.99
CA GLN A 53 -8.03 21.59 -17.57
C GLN A 53 -9.25 21.36 -16.68
N GLU A 54 -10.45 21.37 -17.25
CA GLU A 54 -11.71 21.25 -16.53
C GLU A 54 -12.33 19.86 -16.68
N PHE A 55 -12.82 19.31 -15.56
CA PHE A 55 -13.46 18.01 -15.46
C PHE A 55 -14.72 18.08 -14.60
N ASP A 56 -15.67 17.18 -14.84
CA ASP A 56 -16.83 17.02 -13.97
C ASP A 56 -16.42 16.47 -12.60
N VAL A 57 -15.46 15.52 -12.61
CA VAL A 57 -14.92 14.90 -11.41
C VAL A 57 -13.39 14.77 -11.52
N VAL A 58 -12.69 15.24 -10.49
CA VAL A 58 -11.25 14.99 -10.32
C VAL A 58 -11.07 14.07 -9.14
N VAL A 59 -10.37 12.96 -9.35
CA VAL A 59 -10.08 11.97 -8.32
C VAL A 59 -8.60 12.04 -7.96
N ILE A 60 -8.29 12.25 -6.69
CA ILE A 60 -6.91 12.25 -6.17
C ILE A 60 -6.63 10.89 -5.55
N GLY A 61 -5.81 10.09 -6.23
CA GLY A 61 -5.45 8.71 -5.91
C GLY A 61 -6.17 7.69 -6.79
N GLY A 62 -5.40 6.85 -7.49
CA GLY A 62 -5.86 5.83 -8.43
C GLY A 62 -5.99 4.43 -7.83
N GLY A 63 -6.07 4.30 -6.49
CA GLY A 63 -6.36 3.03 -5.80
C GLY A 63 -7.81 2.55 -6.00
N PRO A 64 -8.25 1.47 -5.31
CA PRO A 64 -9.60 0.90 -5.50
C PRO A 64 -10.74 1.91 -5.35
N GLY A 65 -10.67 2.80 -4.39
CA GLY A 65 -11.67 3.87 -4.23
C GLY A 65 -11.65 4.86 -5.38
N GLY A 66 -10.45 5.18 -5.89
CA GLY A 66 -10.30 6.17 -6.96
C GLY A 66 -10.63 5.63 -8.34
N TYR A 67 -10.00 4.53 -8.78
CA TYR A 67 -10.28 3.99 -10.11
C TYR A 67 -11.74 3.51 -10.25
N ALA A 68 -12.32 2.97 -9.18
CA ALA A 68 -13.72 2.58 -9.21
C ALA A 68 -14.63 3.80 -9.41
N ALA A 69 -14.45 4.86 -8.61
CA ALA A 69 -15.20 6.10 -8.76
C ALA A 69 -15.05 6.69 -10.17
N ALA A 70 -13.81 6.69 -10.71
CA ALA A 70 -13.54 7.19 -12.05
C ALA A 70 -14.24 6.38 -13.15
N LEU A 71 -14.21 5.04 -13.05
CA LEU A 71 -14.86 4.16 -14.02
C LEU A 71 -16.39 4.30 -13.99
N TYR A 72 -16.99 4.39 -12.79
CA TYR A 72 -18.43 4.60 -12.65
C TYR A 72 -18.85 6.00 -13.13
N GLY A 73 -18.08 7.06 -12.79
CA GLY A 73 -18.34 8.40 -13.27
C GLY A 73 -18.28 8.49 -14.81
N ALA A 74 -17.23 7.91 -15.42
CA ALA A 74 -17.10 7.85 -16.87
C ALA A 74 -18.21 7.02 -17.55
N ALA A 75 -18.66 5.93 -16.91
CA ALA A 75 -19.80 5.13 -17.39
C ALA A 75 -21.12 5.92 -17.34
N ALA A 76 -21.26 6.86 -16.40
CA ALA A 76 -22.38 7.79 -16.32
C ALA A 76 -22.27 8.99 -17.28
N GLY A 77 -21.26 9.02 -18.15
CA GLY A 77 -21.06 10.09 -19.15
C GLY A 77 -20.32 11.31 -18.63
N LEU A 78 -19.73 11.26 -17.44
CA LEU A 78 -18.96 12.37 -16.88
C LEU A 78 -17.53 12.40 -17.46
N ASN A 79 -16.98 13.61 -17.63
CA ASN A 79 -15.58 13.84 -17.93
C ASN A 79 -14.77 13.72 -16.64
N VAL A 80 -13.93 12.68 -16.54
CA VAL A 80 -13.25 12.32 -15.28
C VAL A 80 -11.73 12.34 -15.44
N ALA A 81 -11.05 12.95 -14.45
CA ALA A 81 -9.61 12.89 -14.29
C ALA A 81 -9.24 12.09 -13.03
N VAL A 82 -8.13 11.38 -13.10
CA VAL A 82 -7.47 10.71 -11.94
C VAL A 82 -6.04 11.24 -11.85
N ILE A 83 -5.60 11.59 -10.65
CA ILE A 83 -4.20 11.92 -10.37
C ILE A 83 -3.63 10.78 -9.53
N GLU A 84 -2.61 10.07 -10.05
CA GLU A 84 -1.98 8.94 -9.35
C GLU A 84 -0.45 9.12 -9.35
N ARG A 85 0.14 8.98 -8.17
CA ARG A 85 1.59 9.21 -7.98
C ARG A 85 2.49 8.05 -8.37
N ASP A 86 1.93 6.84 -8.49
CA ASP A 86 2.68 5.63 -8.81
C ASP A 86 1.97 4.87 -9.95
N LYS A 87 1.18 3.88 -9.64
CA LYS A 87 0.42 3.08 -10.62
C LYS A 87 -1.04 2.99 -10.23
N VAL A 88 -1.93 3.14 -11.21
CA VAL A 88 -3.35 2.87 -10.98
C VAL A 88 -3.55 1.45 -10.47
N GLY A 89 -4.51 1.29 -9.53
CA GLY A 89 -4.67 0.07 -8.76
C GLY A 89 -4.26 0.24 -7.30
N GLY A 90 -3.31 1.16 -7.02
CA GLY A 90 -2.88 1.57 -5.68
C GLY A 90 -2.38 0.42 -4.82
N THR A 91 -2.40 0.62 -3.50
CA THR A 91 -1.89 -0.35 -2.52
C THR A 91 -2.53 -1.73 -2.68
N CYS A 92 -3.84 -1.82 -2.83
CA CYS A 92 -4.54 -3.10 -2.90
C CYS A 92 -4.05 -3.99 -4.05
N LEU A 93 -3.88 -3.42 -5.24
CA LEU A 93 -3.44 -4.16 -6.42
C LEU A 93 -1.95 -4.49 -6.37
N HIS A 94 -1.11 -3.54 -5.95
CA HIS A 94 0.35 -3.68 -6.11
C HIS A 94 1.07 -4.16 -4.85
N ARG A 95 0.59 -3.78 -3.64
CA ARG A 95 1.28 -3.97 -2.36
C ARG A 95 0.37 -4.42 -1.22
N GLY A 96 -0.80 -4.97 -1.53
CA GLY A 96 -1.79 -5.31 -0.51
C GLY A 96 -2.61 -6.54 -0.85
N CYS A 97 -3.90 -6.32 -1.13
CA CYS A 97 -4.90 -7.38 -1.24
C CYS A 97 -4.53 -8.47 -2.26
N VAL A 98 -4.22 -8.06 -3.49
CA VAL A 98 -3.99 -9.03 -4.59
C VAL A 98 -2.74 -9.87 -4.34
N PRO A 99 -1.54 -9.29 -4.12
CA PRO A 99 -0.35 -10.09 -3.85
C PRO A 99 -0.47 -10.94 -2.58
N ALA A 100 -1.13 -10.43 -1.51
CA ALA A 100 -1.35 -11.21 -0.31
C ALA A 100 -2.25 -12.43 -0.56
N LYS A 101 -3.32 -12.29 -1.37
CA LYS A 101 -4.22 -13.40 -1.70
C LYS A 101 -3.56 -14.46 -2.57
N GLU A 102 -2.65 -14.09 -3.46
CA GLU A 102 -1.87 -15.05 -4.23
C GLU A 102 -0.95 -15.92 -3.34
N PHE A 103 -0.35 -15.31 -2.31
CA PHE A 103 0.43 -16.09 -1.34
C PHE A 103 -0.46 -16.92 -0.42
N LEU A 104 -1.61 -16.40 0.01
CA LEU A 104 -2.58 -17.16 0.80
C LEU A 104 -3.09 -18.38 0.03
N GLU A 105 -3.30 -18.27 -1.28
CA GLU A 105 -3.68 -19.39 -2.14
C GLU A 105 -2.55 -20.43 -2.24
N THR A 106 -1.30 -20.00 -2.44
CA THR A 106 -0.15 -20.91 -2.39
C THR A 106 -0.07 -21.64 -1.05
N ALA A 107 -0.26 -20.94 0.05
CA ALA A 107 -0.27 -21.50 1.39
C ALA A 107 -1.43 -22.49 1.59
N HIS A 108 -2.61 -22.17 1.07
CA HIS A 108 -3.78 -23.04 1.10
C HIS A 108 -3.54 -24.35 0.34
N VAL A 109 -3.00 -24.30 -0.87
CA VAL A 109 -2.65 -25.48 -1.67
C VAL A 109 -1.66 -26.35 -0.89
N ARG A 110 -0.59 -25.79 -0.32
CA ARG A 110 0.37 -26.54 0.48
C ARG A 110 -0.29 -27.21 1.70
N ARG A 111 -1.13 -26.48 2.41
CA ARG A 111 -1.87 -27.04 3.57
C ARG A 111 -2.79 -28.18 3.15
N THR A 112 -3.51 -28.04 2.02
CA THR A 112 -4.37 -29.09 1.50
C THR A 112 -3.59 -30.36 1.18
N LEU A 113 -2.43 -30.22 0.52
CA LEU A 113 -1.56 -31.35 0.23
C LEU A 113 -0.98 -32.00 1.49
N ALA A 114 -0.62 -31.21 2.51
CA ALA A 114 -0.13 -31.73 3.78
C ALA A 114 -1.18 -32.56 4.56
N HIS A 115 -2.48 -32.37 4.28
CA HIS A 115 -3.58 -33.09 4.89
C HIS A 115 -4.28 -34.05 3.90
N SER A 116 -3.68 -34.34 2.76
CA SER A 116 -4.27 -35.17 1.72
C SER A 116 -4.55 -36.61 2.17
N SER A 117 -3.77 -37.10 3.14
CA SER A 117 -3.99 -38.43 3.75
C SER A 117 -5.36 -38.58 4.43
N ASP A 118 -5.95 -37.49 4.94
CA ASP A 118 -7.28 -37.49 5.55
C ASP A 118 -8.36 -37.86 4.52
N PHE A 119 -8.05 -37.72 3.24
CA PHE A 119 -8.90 -38.07 2.10
C PHE A 119 -8.43 -39.34 1.36
N GLY A 120 -7.46 -40.08 1.92
CA GLY A 120 -6.89 -41.26 1.28
C GLY A 120 -5.95 -40.94 0.10
N ILE A 121 -5.51 -39.70 -0.05
CA ILE A 121 -4.60 -39.27 -1.12
C ILE A 121 -3.17 -39.26 -0.57
N THR A 122 -2.28 -40.03 -1.18
CA THR A 122 -0.86 -40.04 -0.82
C THR A 122 -0.08 -39.07 -1.72
N THR A 123 0.66 -38.15 -1.09
CA THR A 123 1.59 -37.25 -1.78
C THR A 123 3.02 -37.52 -1.30
N GLY A 124 4.01 -37.19 -2.12
CA GLY A 124 5.41 -37.13 -1.66
C GLY A 124 5.68 -35.92 -0.74
N ASP A 125 6.98 -35.66 -0.49
CA ASP A 125 7.40 -34.50 0.30
C ASP A 125 7.00 -33.18 -0.39
N VAL A 126 6.14 -32.41 0.27
CA VAL A 126 5.59 -31.15 -0.27
C VAL A 126 6.50 -30.00 0.11
N LYS A 127 7.22 -29.46 -0.88
CA LYS A 127 8.11 -28.30 -0.72
C LYS A 127 7.53 -27.07 -1.42
N VAL A 128 7.76 -25.90 -0.84
CA VAL A 128 7.40 -24.61 -1.45
C VAL A 128 8.62 -24.02 -2.12
N ASP A 129 8.56 -23.84 -3.44
CA ASP A 129 9.48 -22.96 -4.15
C ASP A 129 8.90 -21.54 -4.11
N PHE A 130 9.46 -20.74 -3.23
CA PHE A 130 8.94 -19.38 -3.01
C PHE A 130 9.23 -18.44 -4.21
N ALA A 131 10.28 -18.71 -4.98
CA ALA A 131 10.57 -17.93 -6.18
C ALA A 131 9.50 -18.13 -7.26
N VAL A 132 9.00 -19.35 -7.43
CA VAL A 132 7.87 -19.65 -8.32
C VAL A 132 6.60 -18.95 -7.83
N SER A 133 6.33 -18.98 -6.52
CA SER A 133 5.19 -18.28 -5.93
C SER A 133 5.27 -16.76 -6.14
N GLN A 134 6.47 -16.18 -6.04
CA GLN A 134 6.71 -14.76 -6.33
C GLN A 134 6.46 -14.43 -7.81
N ALA A 135 6.95 -15.26 -8.73
CA ALA A 135 6.74 -15.06 -10.16
C ALA A 135 5.24 -15.09 -10.50
N ARG A 136 4.51 -16.10 -10.01
CA ARG A 136 3.06 -16.20 -10.17
C ARG A 136 2.33 -14.97 -9.64
N LYS A 137 2.65 -14.52 -8.43
CA LYS A 137 2.08 -13.31 -7.84
C LYS A 137 2.31 -12.09 -8.74
N ASN A 138 3.54 -11.91 -9.26
CA ASN A 138 3.87 -10.79 -10.14
C ASN A 138 3.06 -10.84 -11.44
N GLU A 139 2.91 -11.99 -12.06
CA GLU A 139 2.09 -12.17 -13.28
C GLU A 139 0.63 -11.77 -13.06
N VAL A 140 0.05 -12.16 -11.91
CA VAL A 140 -1.33 -11.81 -11.57
C VAL A 140 -1.48 -10.29 -11.37
N VAL A 141 -0.57 -9.68 -10.62
CA VAL A 141 -0.54 -8.23 -10.40
C VAL A 141 -0.42 -7.47 -11.73
N ASP A 142 0.51 -7.86 -12.59
CA ASP A 142 0.72 -7.22 -13.90
C ASP A 142 -0.50 -7.35 -14.81
N ARG A 143 -1.11 -8.54 -14.86
CA ARG A 143 -2.32 -8.77 -15.65
C ARG A 143 -3.47 -7.87 -15.19
N LEU A 144 -3.70 -7.77 -13.88
CA LEU A 144 -4.76 -6.93 -13.33
C LEU A 144 -4.46 -5.44 -13.52
N PHE A 145 -3.20 -5.01 -13.37
CA PHE A 145 -2.79 -3.65 -13.66
C PHE A 145 -3.07 -3.25 -15.12
N LYS A 146 -2.69 -4.11 -16.07
CA LYS A 146 -3.01 -3.90 -17.49
C LYS A 146 -4.52 -3.82 -17.72
N GLY A 147 -5.30 -4.64 -17.00
CA GLY A 147 -6.76 -4.61 -17.05
C GLY A 147 -7.35 -3.30 -16.58
N VAL A 148 -6.96 -2.81 -15.40
CA VAL A 148 -7.44 -1.52 -14.84
C VAL A 148 -7.04 -0.36 -15.74
N SER A 149 -5.77 -0.33 -16.19
CA SER A 149 -5.26 0.71 -17.10
C SER A 149 -6.03 0.71 -18.43
N GLY A 150 -6.30 -0.48 -19.00
CA GLY A 150 -7.08 -0.62 -20.22
C GLY A 150 -8.52 -0.15 -20.06
N LEU A 151 -9.16 -0.45 -18.92
CA LEU A 151 -10.53 0.02 -18.62
C LEU A 151 -10.60 1.54 -18.50
N LEU A 152 -9.67 2.16 -17.77
CA LEU A 152 -9.61 3.63 -17.64
C LEU A 152 -9.44 4.29 -19.02
N LYS A 153 -8.49 3.79 -19.83
CA LYS A 153 -8.27 4.26 -21.20
C LYS A 153 -9.51 4.07 -22.08
N GLY A 154 -10.12 2.90 -22.05
CA GLY A 154 -11.32 2.57 -22.83
C GLY A 154 -12.53 3.43 -22.47
N ARG A 155 -12.62 3.91 -21.23
CA ARG A 155 -13.63 4.83 -20.73
C ARG A 155 -13.23 6.30 -20.87
N LYS A 156 -12.11 6.59 -21.53
CA LYS A 156 -11.58 7.95 -21.74
C LYS A 156 -11.34 8.74 -20.45
N VAL A 157 -11.03 8.06 -19.35
CA VAL A 157 -10.59 8.70 -18.11
C VAL A 157 -9.19 9.26 -18.36
N THR A 158 -8.98 10.53 -18.06
CA THR A 158 -7.66 11.16 -18.13
C THR A 158 -6.89 10.84 -16.87
N VAL A 159 -5.72 10.21 -17.01
CA VAL A 159 -4.84 9.91 -15.87
C VAL A 159 -3.64 10.84 -15.91
N PHE A 160 -3.41 11.56 -14.81
CA PHE A 160 -2.24 12.41 -14.58
C PHE A 160 -1.27 11.69 -13.66
N GLU A 161 0.01 11.66 -14.04
CA GLU A 161 1.06 10.98 -13.32
C GLU A 161 1.78 11.93 -12.36
N GLY A 162 1.56 11.74 -11.07
CA GLY A 162 2.19 12.50 -9.99
C GLY A 162 1.33 12.60 -8.73
N THR A 163 1.87 13.27 -7.72
CA THR A 163 1.17 13.50 -6.45
C THR A 163 0.18 14.65 -6.59
N GLY A 164 -1.10 14.36 -6.37
CA GLY A 164 -2.17 15.35 -6.36
C GLY A 164 -2.24 16.09 -5.03
N ARG A 165 -2.15 17.42 -5.06
CA ARG A 165 -2.44 18.29 -3.92
C ARG A 165 -3.79 18.97 -4.12
N LEU A 166 -4.66 18.84 -3.12
CA LEU A 166 -5.95 19.56 -3.12
C LEU A 166 -5.72 21.04 -2.79
N ASP A 167 -6.22 21.92 -3.66
CA ASP A 167 -6.16 23.37 -3.50
C ASP A 167 -7.57 23.97 -3.29
N LYS A 168 -7.64 25.26 -2.97
CA LYS A 168 -8.92 25.98 -2.83
C LYS A 168 -9.67 26.06 -4.17
N GLY A 169 -10.99 26.09 -4.11
CA GLY A 169 -11.85 26.27 -5.28
C GLY A 169 -11.98 25.03 -6.14
N LEU A 170 -11.97 23.83 -5.55
CA LEU A 170 -12.11 22.55 -6.26
C LEU A 170 -11.01 22.33 -7.32
N LYS A 171 -9.80 22.78 -7.03
CA LYS A 171 -8.60 22.57 -7.85
C LYS A 171 -7.69 21.51 -7.25
N ALA A 172 -7.00 20.82 -8.12
CA ALA A 172 -5.91 19.93 -7.76
C ALA A 172 -4.67 20.29 -8.56
N THR A 173 -3.52 20.41 -7.87
CA THR A 173 -2.22 20.62 -8.54
C THR A 173 -1.42 19.33 -8.45
N VAL A 174 -0.88 18.89 -9.58
CA VAL A 174 0.13 17.82 -9.63
C VAL A 174 1.46 18.41 -9.21
N VAL A 175 2.00 17.96 -8.07
CA VAL A 175 3.18 18.61 -7.46
C VAL A 175 4.51 17.98 -7.84
N ASP A 176 4.48 16.77 -8.39
CA ASP A 176 5.65 16.02 -8.86
C ASP A 176 5.25 15.08 -10.02
N GLY A 177 6.17 14.21 -10.46
CA GLY A 177 5.92 13.23 -11.50
C GLY A 177 5.97 13.80 -12.93
N ALA A 178 5.49 13.04 -13.90
CA ALA A 178 5.54 13.41 -15.32
C ALA A 178 4.64 14.61 -15.64
N ASP A 179 3.56 14.79 -14.87
CA ASP A 179 2.60 15.88 -15.07
C ASP A 179 2.77 17.03 -14.06
N ALA A 180 3.94 17.15 -13.43
CA ALA A 180 4.23 18.19 -12.45
C ALA A 180 3.91 19.59 -12.96
N GLY A 181 3.28 20.40 -12.11
CA GLY A 181 2.88 21.79 -12.41
C GLY A 181 1.51 21.93 -13.05
N LYS A 182 0.87 20.85 -13.52
CA LYS A 182 -0.49 20.93 -14.07
C LYS A 182 -1.50 21.25 -12.98
N VAL A 183 -2.42 22.16 -13.28
CA VAL A 183 -3.55 22.53 -12.42
C VAL A 183 -4.84 22.06 -13.07
N ILE A 184 -5.61 21.27 -12.33
CA ILE A 184 -6.81 20.61 -12.80
C ILE A 184 -7.99 21.14 -11.99
N GLN A 185 -9.03 21.61 -12.66
CA GLN A 185 -10.26 22.12 -12.06
C GLN A 185 -11.33 21.05 -12.15
N GLY A 186 -11.92 20.70 -10.99
CA GLY A 186 -13.11 19.84 -10.93
C GLY A 186 -14.37 20.63 -10.65
N LYS A 187 -15.52 20.15 -11.13
CA LYS A 187 -16.83 20.53 -10.53
C LYS A 187 -17.00 19.83 -9.20
N ASN A 188 -16.39 18.64 -9.05
CA ASN A 188 -16.34 17.85 -7.82
C ASN A 188 -14.94 17.24 -7.67
N ILE A 189 -14.49 17.07 -6.42
CA ILE A 189 -13.23 16.36 -6.12
C ILE A 189 -13.53 15.18 -5.21
N ILE A 190 -12.94 14.02 -5.56
CA ILE A 190 -12.94 12.81 -4.73
C ILE A 190 -11.52 12.62 -4.20
N LEU A 191 -11.37 12.66 -2.88
CA LEU A 191 -10.10 12.38 -2.22
C LEU A 191 -10.02 10.90 -1.88
N ALA A 192 -9.22 10.14 -2.65
CA ALA A 192 -8.98 8.72 -2.51
C ALA A 192 -7.49 8.41 -2.30
N ALA A 193 -6.82 9.21 -1.46
CA ALA A 193 -5.37 9.24 -1.29
C ALA A 193 -4.76 7.96 -0.67
N GLY A 194 -5.61 7.03 -0.20
CA GLY A 194 -5.17 5.74 0.35
C GLY A 194 -4.54 5.83 1.72
N SER A 195 -3.70 4.84 2.03
CA SER A 195 -2.98 4.70 3.31
C SER A 195 -1.61 4.05 3.08
N VAL A 196 -0.74 4.22 4.05
CA VAL A 196 0.58 3.59 4.08
C VAL A 196 0.73 2.76 5.36
N PRO A 197 1.64 1.76 5.38
CA PRO A 197 1.93 1.01 6.60
C PRO A 197 2.38 1.95 7.72
N ARG A 198 1.90 1.67 8.93
CA ARG A 198 2.34 2.40 10.12
C ARG A 198 3.64 1.81 10.63
N THR A 199 4.62 2.66 10.90
CA THR A 199 5.85 2.28 11.59
C THR A 199 5.66 2.32 13.11
N ILE A 200 6.49 1.56 13.84
CA ILE A 200 6.50 1.52 15.30
C ILE A 200 7.84 2.13 15.76
N PRO A 201 7.84 3.07 16.71
CA PRO A 201 9.08 3.62 17.25
C PRO A 201 10.02 2.53 17.76
N GLY A 202 11.31 2.64 17.45
CA GLY A 202 12.33 1.64 17.80
C GLY A 202 12.41 0.45 16.86
N PHE A 203 11.68 0.47 15.72
CA PHE A 203 11.74 -0.55 14.69
C PHE A 203 11.94 0.10 13.31
N ASP A 204 13.19 0.37 12.98
CA ASP A 204 13.54 0.93 11.69
C ASP A 204 13.45 -0.15 10.61
N ILE A 205 12.72 0.19 9.54
CA ILE A 205 12.53 -0.74 8.42
C ILE A 205 13.82 -0.86 7.64
N ASP A 206 14.40 -2.05 7.59
CA ASP A 206 15.64 -2.35 6.86
C ASP A 206 15.40 -3.15 5.56
N GLY A 207 14.15 -3.54 5.32
CA GLY A 207 13.77 -4.33 4.14
C GLY A 207 14.24 -5.79 4.14
N LYS A 208 14.80 -6.29 5.23
CA LYS A 208 15.37 -7.64 5.36
C LYS A 208 14.87 -8.38 6.58
N ILE A 209 15.17 -7.86 7.77
CA ILE A 209 14.81 -8.44 9.07
C ILE A 209 13.56 -7.74 9.59
N ILE A 210 13.52 -6.41 9.48
CA ILE A 210 12.41 -5.58 9.89
C ILE A 210 11.72 -5.06 8.63
N VAL A 211 10.52 -5.55 8.39
CA VAL A 211 9.78 -5.28 7.16
C VAL A 211 8.33 -4.90 7.49
N THR A 212 7.75 -4.05 6.67
CA THR A 212 6.30 -3.85 6.64
C THR A 212 5.65 -4.88 5.71
N SER A 213 4.34 -4.76 5.50
CA SER A 213 3.63 -5.55 4.48
C SER A 213 4.19 -5.36 3.08
N ASP A 214 4.66 -4.16 2.77
CA ASP A 214 5.13 -3.80 1.44
C ASP A 214 6.44 -4.54 1.10
N GLU A 215 7.44 -4.46 1.98
CA GLU A 215 8.70 -5.17 1.81
C GLU A 215 8.52 -6.68 1.88
N PHE A 216 7.65 -7.17 2.80
CA PHE A 216 7.38 -8.59 2.93
C PHE A 216 6.90 -9.22 1.60
N LEU A 217 5.99 -8.57 0.90
CA LEU A 217 5.46 -9.04 -0.38
C LEU A 217 6.52 -9.07 -1.50
N SER A 218 7.72 -8.52 -1.24
CA SER A 218 8.85 -8.48 -2.17
C SER A 218 10.03 -9.36 -1.71
N LEU A 219 9.93 -10.05 -0.56
CA LEU A 219 10.97 -10.95 -0.08
C LEU A 219 11.21 -12.10 -1.08
N THR A 220 12.46 -12.51 -1.22
CA THR A 220 12.86 -13.61 -2.10
C THR A 220 12.94 -14.95 -1.39
N THR A 221 12.96 -14.95 -0.07
CA THR A 221 13.05 -16.15 0.77
C THR A 221 12.09 -16.08 1.94
N LEU A 222 11.54 -17.24 2.33
CA LEU A 222 10.70 -17.35 3.52
C LEU A 222 11.57 -17.41 4.78
N PRO A 223 11.24 -16.65 5.83
CA PRO A 223 11.92 -16.76 7.11
C PRO A 223 11.55 -18.09 7.79
N LYS A 224 12.50 -18.72 8.51
CA LYS A 224 12.20 -19.90 9.35
C LYS A 224 11.32 -19.55 10.54
N THR A 225 11.53 -18.37 11.11
CA THR A 225 10.76 -17.85 12.25
C THR A 225 10.32 -16.42 11.96
N ALA A 226 9.13 -16.05 12.39
CA ALA A 226 8.59 -14.71 12.21
C ALA A 226 7.84 -14.21 13.45
N ALA A 227 8.13 -13.00 13.87
CA ALA A 227 7.32 -12.24 14.80
C ALA A 227 6.45 -11.25 14.02
N VAL A 228 5.15 -11.39 14.11
CA VAL A 228 4.18 -10.49 13.48
C VAL A 228 3.69 -9.51 14.53
N ILE A 229 4.09 -8.25 14.43
CA ILE A 229 3.64 -7.21 15.34
C ILE A 229 2.35 -6.60 14.81
N GLY A 230 1.27 -6.78 15.54
CA GLY A 230 -0.08 -6.40 15.21
C GLY A 230 -0.94 -7.58 14.79
N GLY A 231 -1.97 -7.88 15.58
CA GLY A 231 -2.97 -8.93 15.35
C GLY A 231 -4.19 -8.45 14.57
N GLY A 232 -4.11 -7.38 13.80
CA GLY A 232 -5.17 -6.94 12.90
C GLY A 232 -5.31 -7.87 11.68
N ALA A 233 -6.25 -7.56 10.77
CA ALA A 233 -6.56 -8.42 9.62
C ALA A 233 -5.31 -8.78 8.80
N ILE A 234 -4.47 -7.80 8.45
CA ILE A 234 -3.25 -8.03 7.66
C ILE A 234 -2.25 -8.89 8.43
N GLY A 235 -2.01 -8.60 9.72
CA GLY A 235 -1.12 -9.41 10.54
C GLY A 235 -1.57 -10.87 10.65
N CYS A 236 -2.86 -11.10 10.82
CA CYS A 236 -3.46 -12.44 10.84
C CYS A 236 -3.32 -13.15 9.48
N GLU A 237 -3.56 -12.45 8.36
CA GLU A 237 -3.36 -13.03 7.02
C GLU A 237 -1.90 -13.48 6.81
N PHE A 238 -0.93 -12.61 7.14
CA PHE A 238 0.49 -12.95 6.99
C PHE A 238 0.94 -14.04 7.95
N ALA A 239 0.46 -14.03 9.20
CA ALA A 239 0.74 -15.10 10.15
C ALA A 239 0.22 -16.46 9.65
N SER A 240 -1.02 -16.46 9.12
CA SER A 240 -1.63 -17.65 8.52
C SER A 240 -0.83 -18.18 7.34
N MET A 241 -0.46 -17.31 6.43
CA MET A 241 0.30 -17.64 5.23
C MET A 241 1.69 -18.18 5.56
N LEU A 242 2.44 -17.48 6.41
CA LEU A 242 3.78 -17.90 6.85
C LEU A 242 3.76 -19.27 7.52
N SER A 243 2.81 -19.49 8.43
CA SER A 243 2.65 -20.78 9.13
C SER A 243 2.35 -21.91 8.14
N ASP A 244 1.42 -21.71 7.20
CA ASP A 244 1.11 -22.74 6.18
C ASP A 244 2.27 -22.97 5.21
N MET A 245 3.14 -21.98 4.99
CA MET A 245 4.34 -22.12 4.17
C MET A 245 5.53 -22.73 4.94
N GLY A 246 5.41 -22.95 6.26
CA GLY A 246 6.38 -23.69 7.07
C GLY A 246 7.21 -22.83 8.02
N SER A 247 6.89 -21.56 8.21
CA SER A 247 7.52 -20.71 9.22
C SER A 247 6.93 -20.96 10.62
N GLU A 248 7.73 -20.88 11.68
CA GLU A 248 7.23 -20.73 13.04
C GLU A 248 6.81 -19.29 13.28
N VAL A 249 5.55 -19.08 13.67
CA VAL A 249 4.97 -17.73 13.74
C VAL A 249 4.50 -17.41 15.15
N THR A 250 4.85 -16.21 15.61
CA THR A 250 4.31 -15.59 16.81
C THR A 250 3.65 -14.27 16.48
N ILE A 251 2.38 -14.10 16.81
CA ILE A 251 1.68 -12.79 16.73
C ILE A 251 1.85 -12.09 18.07
N LEU A 252 2.29 -10.83 18.04
CA LEU A 252 2.41 -9.93 19.19
C LEU A 252 1.39 -8.82 19.02
N GLU A 253 0.39 -8.73 19.91
CA GLU A 253 -0.70 -7.75 19.83
C GLU A 253 -0.78 -6.96 21.15
N GLY A 254 -0.81 -5.62 21.04
CA GLY A 254 -0.93 -4.75 22.21
C GLY A 254 -2.32 -4.71 22.84
N LEU A 255 -3.36 -5.02 22.07
CA LEU A 255 -4.73 -5.11 22.56
C LEU A 255 -5.02 -6.49 23.13
N PRO A 256 -6.09 -6.65 23.96
CA PRO A 256 -6.39 -7.92 24.63
C PRO A 256 -6.67 -9.10 23.67
N THR A 257 -7.00 -8.84 22.41
CA THR A 257 -7.33 -9.88 21.44
C THR A 257 -6.79 -9.53 20.05
N ILE A 258 -6.54 -10.54 19.21
CA ILE A 258 -6.37 -10.35 17.78
C ILE A 258 -7.69 -9.90 17.16
N LEU A 259 -7.65 -9.31 15.95
CA LEU A 259 -8.82 -8.83 15.20
C LEU A 259 -9.77 -7.96 16.06
N PRO A 260 -9.28 -6.92 16.73
CA PRO A 260 -10.03 -6.19 17.76
C PRO A 260 -11.27 -5.45 17.24
N LEU A 261 -11.44 -5.36 15.91
CA LEU A 261 -12.61 -4.73 15.26
C LEU A 261 -13.65 -5.76 14.78
N CYS A 262 -13.39 -7.05 14.99
CA CYS A 262 -14.30 -8.12 14.60
C CYS A 262 -15.22 -8.53 15.76
N ASP A 263 -16.31 -9.20 15.41
CA ASP A 263 -17.19 -9.84 16.38
C ASP A 263 -16.44 -10.86 17.24
N VAL A 264 -16.82 -10.95 18.52
CA VAL A 264 -16.15 -11.80 19.51
C VAL A 264 -16.15 -13.28 19.12
N GLU A 265 -17.22 -13.79 18.52
CA GLU A 265 -17.29 -15.19 18.11
C GLU A 265 -16.37 -15.47 16.89
N VAL A 266 -16.22 -14.50 15.98
CA VAL A 266 -15.24 -14.56 14.89
C VAL A 266 -13.83 -14.62 15.46
N VAL A 267 -13.50 -13.72 16.40
CA VAL A 267 -12.18 -13.70 17.08
C VAL A 267 -11.87 -15.02 17.73
N LYS A 268 -12.80 -15.58 18.53
CA LYS A 268 -12.64 -16.89 19.18
C LYS A 268 -12.41 -18.02 18.17
N SER A 269 -13.11 -17.98 17.04
CA SER A 269 -12.98 -19.00 16.00
C SER A 269 -11.59 -18.96 15.36
N VAL A 270 -11.11 -17.74 14.98
CA VAL A 270 -9.77 -17.54 14.39
C VAL A 270 -8.68 -17.90 15.40
N ASP A 271 -8.79 -17.47 16.66
CA ASP A 271 -7.80 -17.76 17.71
C ASP A 271 -7.63 -19.28 17.89
N ARG A 272 -8.73 -20.03 17.99
CA ARG A 272 -8.70 -21.49 18.07
C ARG A 272 -8.05 -22.14 16.85
N ALA A 273 -8.41 -21.66 15.65
CA ALA A 273 -7.86 -22.20 14.41
C ALA A 273 -6.35 -21.93 14.31
N PHE A 274 -5.89 -20.76 14.71
CA PHE A 274 -4.47 -20.40 14.71
C PHE A 274 -3.68 -21.23 15.70
N LYS A 275 -4.16 -21.38 16.95
CA LYS A 275 -3.53 -22.22 17.97
C LYS A 275 -3.43 -23.67 17.53
N LYS A 276 -4.49 -24.22 16.90
CA LYS A 276 -4.49 -25.57 16.34
C LYS A 276 -3.40 -25.77 15.27
N ARG A 277 -3.08 -24.71 14.53
CA ARG A 277 -2.03 -24.71 13.49
C ARG A 277 -0.63 -24.37 14.03
N GLY A 278 -0.47 -24.20 15.34
CA GLY A 278 0.81 -23.89 15.98
C GLY A 278 1.21 -22.42 15.94
N ILE A 279 0.34 -21.51 15.50
CA ILE A 279 0.60 -20.08 15.56
C ILE A 279 0.49 -19.62 17.02
N LYS A 280 1.57 -19.07 17.56
CA LYS A 280 1.61 -18.52 18.91
C LYS A 280 0.97 -17.13 18.91
N ILE A 281 0.10 -16.85 19.86
CA ILE A 281 -0.57 -15.54 19.99
C ILE A 281 -0.27 -15.01 21.40
N GLN A 282 0.35 -13.83 21.45
CA GLN A 282 0.59 -13.07 22.66
C GLN A 282 -0.14 -11.73 22.53
N ALA A 283 -1.30 -11.66 23.15
CA ALA A 283 -2.12 -10.45 23.19
C ALA A 283 -1.99 -9.73 24.53
N GLY A 284 -2.28 -8.41 24.54
CA GLY A 284 -2.12 -7.56 25.73
C GLY A 284 -0.65 -7.27 26.08
N VAL A 285 0.29 -7.48 25.14
CA VAL A 285 1.73 -7.28 25.39
C VAL A 285 2.18 -5.87 25.03
N LYS A 286 3.13 -5.36 25.80
CA LYS A 286 3.81 -4.10 25.49
C LYS A 286 5.13 -4.43 24.79
N ILE A 287 5.24 -4.05 23.53
CA ILE A 287 6.47 -4.22 22.76
C ILE A 287 7.34 -3.00 23.00
N THR A 288 8.55 -3.21 23.47
CA THR A 288 9.45 -2.12 23.88
C THR A 288 10.61 -1.89 22.92
N GLY A 289 10.93 -2.86 22.06
CA GLY A 289 12.00 -2.76 21.10
C GLY A 289 12.46 -4.09 20.54
N HIS A 290 13.64 -4.07 19.92
CA HIS A 290 14.27 -5.29 19.43
C HIS A 290 15.79 -5.20 19.60
N THR A 291 16.44 -6.36 19.63
CA THR A 291 17.91 -6.49 19.67
C THR A 291 18.35 -7.37 18.51
N PRO A 292 19.13 -6.83 17.54
CA PRO A 292 19.70 -7.61 16.45
C PRO A 292 20.60 -8.74 16.97
N ASN A 293 20.61 -9.86 16.29
CA ASN A 293 21.48 -11.00 16.54
C ASN A 293 21.97 -11.63 15.22
N ALA A 294 22.85 -12.62 15.29
CA ALA A 294 23.48 -13.24 14.12
C ALA A 294 22.47 -13.86 13.12
N ASN A 295 21.27 -14.23 13.58
CA ASN A 295 20.26 -14.94 12.79
C ASN A 295 19.00 -14.09 12.53
N GLY A 296 19.00 -12.82 12.92
CA GLY A 296 17.83 -11.95 12.79
C GLY A 296 17.71 -10.94 13.92
N THR A 297 16.61 -10.98 14.67
CA THR A 297 16.40 -10.08 15.81
C THR A 297 15.53 -10.75 16.89
N THR A 298 15.73 -10.33 18.13
CA THR A 298 14.87 -10.68 19.25
C THR A 298 13.99 -9.51 19.60
N VAL A 299 12.68 -9.72 19.64
CA VAL A 299 11.69 -8.69 20.03
C VAL A 299 11.46 -8.76 21.55
N SER A 300 11.46 -7.60 22.20
CA SER A 300 11.26 -7.44 23.66
C SER A 300 9.92 -6.74 23.94
#